data_3d8309233b5a249d37ea9214cc6fd4f0
#
_entry.id   3d8309233b5a249d37ea9214cc6fd4f0
#
_cell.length_a   1.000
_cell.length_b   1.000
_cell.length_c   1.000
_cell.angle_alpha   90.00
_cell.angle_beta   90.00
_cell.angle_gamma   90.00
#
_symmetry.space_group_name_H-M   'P 1'
#
loop_
_entity.id
_entity.type
_entity.pdbx_description
1 polymer ?
#
loop_
_entity_poly.entity_id
_entity_poly.type
_entity_poly.pdbx_seq_one_letter_code
_entity_poly.pdbx_strand_id
1 'polypeptide(L)'
;PPAKVFEALTTTAYLEAWFAERAQVSTDEARYDFWGRFTPYAPGPEEGRHRLLSVESNAKLVFRWPVRGAETTVAIDIAPRAGGALLRLKHDAPPRERGDLSLADFWMLSFENLRRFLRDGAAPLRCDYTSIPHDVVELDLEIEASREEVFRGLTDERILNRWIAAGSADVEPTLGGRYRYWDGQGPIKILSIVPNEKLSCSWKYGEDPETVVSWTLSGSEGRTRISLVHSGFGRDVEDFRTGWLRHMLWLKETLEQGESWSRPVLATTDCRA
;
A
#
# COMPACT_ATOMS: atom_id res chain seq x y z
N PRO A 1 2.77 18.32 -12.22
CA PRO A 1 1.75 18.80 -13.16
C PRO A 1 0.92 17.65 -13.73
N PRO A 2 -0.38 17.85 -14.11
CA PRO A 2 -1.24 16.81 -14.69
C PRO A 2 -0.61 16.08 -15.89
N ALA A 3 0.10 16.79 -16.75
CA ALA A 3 0.75 16.21 -17.91
C ALA A 3 1.79 15.13 -17.55
N LYS A 4 2.63 15.37 -16.54
CA LYS A 4 3.61 14.35 -16.08
C LYS A 4 2.93 13.12 -15.47
N VAL A 5 1.83 13.32 -14.76
CA VAL A 5 1.04 12.22 -14.20
C VAL A 5 0.40 11.40 -15.32
N PHE A 6 -0.19 12.07 -16.31
CA PHE A 6 -0.80 11.43 -17.46
C PHE A 6 0.25 10.64 -18.29
N GLU A 7 1.40 11.23 -18.54
CA GLU A 7 2.53 10.57 -19.21
C GLU A 7 2.98 9.31 -18.45
N ALA A 8 3.09 9.39 -17.12
CA ALA A 8 3.46 8.24 -16.29
C ALA A 8 2.41 7.11 -16.31
N LEU A 9 1.13 7.45 -16.52
CA LEU A 9 0.04 6.48 -16.64
C LEU A 9 -0.12 5.92 -18.06
N THR A 10 0.40 6.58 -19.11
CA THR A 10 0.12 6.20 -20.50
C THR A 10 1.36 5.83 -21.33
N THR A 11 2.56 5.91 -20.75
CA THR A 11 3.80 5.51 -21.40
C THR A 11 4.21 4.13 -20.91
N THR A 12 4.41 3.18 -21.83
CA THR A 12 4.82 1.81 -21.53
C THR A 12 6.01 1.74 -20.58
N ALA A 13 7.12 2.43 -20.93
CA ALA A 13 8.34 2.40 -20.09
C ALA A 13 8.12 2.96 -18.67
N TYR A 14 7.25 3.95 -18.52
CA TYR A 14 6.94 4.48 -17.19
C TYR A 14 6.07 3.54 -16.38
N LEU A 15 5.05 2.92 -16.99
CA LEU A 15 4.26 1.89 -16.29
C LEU A 15 5.13 0.73 -15.80
N GLU A 16 6.10 0.29 -16.59
CA GLU A 16 7.06 -0.73 -16.16
C GLU A 16 7.97 -0.23 -15.03
N ALA A 17 8.32 1.06 -15.03
CA ALA A 17 9.17 1.63 -13.99
C ALA A 17 8.50 1.71 -12.63
N TRP A 18 7.20 2.02 -12.53
CA TRP A 18 6.56 2.23 -11.24
C TRP A 18 5.42 1.26 -10.90
N PHE A 19 4.77 0.63 -11.87
CA PHE A 19 3.51 -0.10 -11.68
C PHE A 19 3.65 -1.60 -11.93
N ALA A 20 3.85 -2.00 -13.19
CA ALA A 20 3.81 -3.39 -13.63
C ALA A 20 5.22 -3.96 -13.90
N GLU A 21 5.33 -5.26 -14.07
CA GLU A 21 6.56 -5.88 -14.57
C GLU A 21 6.69 -5.72 -16.08
N ARG A 22 5.56 -5.81 -16.79
CA ARG A 22 5.44 -5.61 -18.24
C ARG A 22 4.21 -4.80 -18.55
N ALA A 23 4.30 -3.95 -19.57
CA ALA A 23 3.18 -3.17 -20.06
C ALA A 23 3.22 -2.98 -21.59
N GLN A 24 2.06 -2.73 -22.19
CA GLN A 24 1.93 -2.29 -23.57
C GLN A 24 0.75 -1.32 -23.67
N VAL A 25 1.02 -0.09 -24.00
CA VAL A 25 0.01 0.96 -24.13
C VAL A 25 -0.06 1.45 -25.58
N SER A 26 -1.25 1.46 -26.16
CA SER A 26 -1.54 2.05 -27.46
C SER A 26 -2.94 2.65 -27.43
N THR A 27 -3.03 3.96 -27.51
CA THR A 27 -4.31 4.68 -27.58
C THR A 27 -5.06 4.39 -28.87
N ASP A 28 -4.32 4.25 -29.98
CA ASP A 28 -4.89 4.00 -31.31
C ASP A 28 -5.51 2.60 -31.42
N GLU A 29 -4.92 1.61 -30.73
CA GLU A 29 -5.43 0.23 -30.65
C GLU A 29 -6.38 0.01 -29.47
N ALA A 30 -6.73 1.03 -28.73
CA ALA A 30 -7.49 0.96 -27.47
C ALA A 30 -6.92 -0.09 -26.48
N ARG A 31 -5.58 -0.17 -26.39
CA ARG A 31 -4.83 -1.13 -25.59
C ARG A 31 -4.25 -0.47 -24.35
N TYR A 32 -4.42 -1.13 -23.21
CA TYR A 32 -3.82 -0.72 -21.93
C TYR A 32 -3.35 -1.95 -21.15
N ASP A 33 -2.48 -2.74 -21.78
CA ASP A 33 -2.06 -4.03 -21.25
C ASP A 33 -0.97 -3.87 -20.18
N PHE A 34 -1.09 -4.61 -19.11
CA PHE A 34 -0.06 -4.74 -18.08
C PHE A 34 -0.17 -6.11 -17.39
N TRP A 35 0.97 -6.72 -17.08
CA TRP A 35 1.01 -8.05 -16.47
C TRP A 35 2.32 -8.30 -15.71
N GLY A 36 2.42 -9.51 -15.13
CA GLY A 36 3.58 -10.02 -14.44
C GLY A 36 3.39 -10.03 -12.93
N ARG A 37 4.44 -10.36 -12.22
CA ARG A 37 4.39 -10.65 -10.79
C ARG A 37 3.91 -9.48 -9.91
N PHE A 38 3.93 -8.24 -10.38
CA PHE A 38 3.56 -7.07 -9.59
C PHE A 38 2.12 -6.59 -9.79
N THR A 39 1.36 -7.28 -10.63
CA THR A 39 -0.02 -6.93 -10.93
C THR A 39 -0.94 -8.10 -10.60
N PRO A 40 -1.84 -7.93 -9.62
CA PRO A 40 -2.75 -9.01 -9.25
C PRO A 40 -3.69 -9.35 -10.39
N TYR A 41 -4.09 -10.61 -10.50
CA TYR A 41 -5.00 -11.15 -11.50
C TYR A 41 -4.51 -11.06 -12.96
N ALA A 42 -3.26 -10.68 -13.18
CA ALA A 42 -2.65 -10.55 -14.49
C ALA A 42 -1.23 -11.15 -14.52
N PRO A 43 -1.07 -12.48 -14.27
CA PRO A 43 0.25 -13.10 -14.18
C PRO A 43 0.96 -13.18 -15.54
N GLY A 44 0.24 -13.23 -16.64
CA GLY A 44 0.77 -13.36 -17.99
C GLY A 44 0.13 -12.41 -18.99
N PRO A 45 0.63 -12.40 -20.24
CA PRO A 45 0.16 -11.48 -21.27
C PRO A 45 -1.31 -11.71 -21.68
N GLU A 46 -1.86 -12.91 -21.50
CA GLU A 46 -3.27 -13.18 -21.84
C GLU A 46 -4.21 -12.54 -20.80
N GLU A 47 -3.94 -12.74 -19.50
CA GLU A 47 -4.70 -12.15 -18.41
C GLU A 47 -4.44 -10.64 -18.28
N GLY A 48 -3.32 -10.19 -18.80
CA GLY A 48 -2.90 -8.78 -18.82
C GLY A 48 -3.48 -7.95 -19.95
N ARG A 49 -4.36 -8.52 -20.77
CA ARG A 49 -5.05 -7.76 -21.84
C ARG A 49 -6.18 -6.93 -21.28
N HIS A 50 -5.95 -5.63 -21.21
CA HIS A 50 -6.92 -4.66 -20.73
C HIS A 50 -7.33 -3.73 -21.86
N ARG A 51 -8.62 -3.43 -21.92
CA ARG A 51 -9.16 -2.55 -22.95
C ARG A 51 -9.27 -1.13 -22.45
N LEU A 52 -8.65 -0.21 -23.15
CA LEU A 52 -8.85 1.21 -22.97
C LEU A 52 -10.25 1.61 -23.43
N LEU A 53 -11.02 2.26 -22.55
CA LEU A 53 -12.40 2.68 -22.83
C LEU A 53 -12.51 4.16 -23.16
N SER A 54 -11.70 5.01 -22.47
CA SER A 54 -11.70 6.45 -22.68
C SER A 54 -10.36 7.03 -22.26
N VAL A 55 -9.88 7.99 -23.04
CA VAL A 55 -8.69 8.78 -22.74
C VAL A 55 -9.00 10.25 -23.02
N GLU A 56 -8.82 11.09 -22.00
CA GLU A 56 -8.82 12.54 -22.13
C GLU A 56 -7.43 13.02 -21.72
N SER A 57 -6.71 13.62 -22.66
CA SER A 57 -5.32 14.03 -22.44
C SER A 57 -5.17 14.89 -21.18
N ASN A 58 -4.27 14.49 -20.30
CA ASN A 58 -3.96 15.13 -19.00
C ASN A 58 -5.14 15.20 -18.00
N ALA A 59 -6.27 14.57 -18.27
CA ALA A 59 -7.48 14.69 -17.46
C ALA A 59 -8.07 13.34 -17.02
N LYS A 60 -8.10 12.33 -17.90
CA LYS A 60 -8.80 11.07 -17.58
C LYS A 60 -8.26 9.87 -18.32
N LEU A 61 -8.31 8.72 -17.63
CA LEU A 61 -8.03 7.40 -18.17
C LEU A 61 -9.09 6.44 -17.65
N VAL A 62 -9.74 5.68 -18.55
CA VAL A 62 -10.71 4.65 -18.19
C VAL A 62 -10.37 3.37 -18.94
N PHE A 63 -10.28 2.25 -18.23
CA PHE A 63 -9.97 0.96 -18.82
C PHE A 63 -10.69 -0.19 -18.12
N ARG A 64 -10.84 -1.31 -18.80
CA ARG A 64 -11.33 -2.57 -18.22
C ARG A 64 -10.17 -3.33 -17.61
N TRP A 65 -10.44 -3.96 -16.48
CA TRP A 65 -9.54 -4.88 -15.82
C TRP A 65 -10.32 -6.07 -15.26
N PRO A 66 -10.19 -7.28 -15.84
CA PRO A 66 -10.80 -8.47 -15.27
C PRO A 66 -10.24 -8.79 -13.88
N VAL A 67 -11.13 -8.88 -12.89
CA VAL A 67 -10.76 -9.18 -11.50
C VAL A 67 -11.63 -10.33 -11.00
N ARG A 68 -11.01 -11.41 -10.53
CA ARG A 68 -11.73 -12.59 -10.01
C ARG A 68 -12.81 -13.12 -10.97
N GLY A 69 -12.50 -13.15 -12.25
CA GLY A 69 -13.40 -13.61 -13.29
C GLY A 69 -14.53 -12.65 -13.68
N ALA A 70 -14.61 -11.48 -13.05
CA ALA A 70 -15.57 -10.43 -13.40
C ALA A 70 -14.92 -9.32 -14.22
N GLU A 71 -15.62 -8.83 -15.26
CA GLU A 71 -15.24 -7.62 -15.97
C GLU A 71 -15.45 -6.41 -15.06
N THR A 72 -14.39 -5.65 -14.77
CA THR A 72 -14.48 -4.44 -13.96
C THR A 72 -13.94 -3.22 -14.70
N THR A 73 -14.26 -2.03 -14.22
CA THR A 73 -13.83 -0.78 -14.82
C THR A 73 -13.01 0.03 -13.81
N VAL A 74 -11.86 0.49 -14.26
CA VAL A 74 -11.03 1.45 -13.52
C VAL A 74 -11.15 2.80 -14.20
N ALA A 75 -11.48 3.83 -13.43
CA ALA A 75 -11.47 5.22 -13.87
C ALA A 75 -10.50 6.04 -12.99
N ILE A 76 -9.58 6.73 -13.65
CA ILE A 76 -8.61 7.62 -13.02
C ILE A 76 -8.84 9.02 -13.57
N ASP A 77 -9.27 9.94 -12.71
CA ASP A 77 -9.38 11.36 -13.04
C ASP A 77 -8.15 12.10 -12.52
N ILE A 78 -7.62 13.02 -13.33
CA ILE A 78 -6.46 13.84 -13.03
C ILE A 78 -6.90 15.31 -13.04
N ALA A 79 -6.82 15.97 -11.90
CA ALA A 79 -7.15 17.39 -11.80
C ALA A 79 -5.92 18.21 -11.39
N PRO A 80 -5.76 19.44 -11.90
CA PRO A 80 -4.70 20.32 -11.44
C PRO A 80 -4.93 20.70 -9.97
N ARG A 81 -3.81 20.79 -9.22
CA ARG A 81 -3.77 21.25 -7.83
C ARG A 81 -2.52 22.12 -7.64
N ALA A 82 -2.56 23.03 -6.68
CA ALA A 82 -1.38 23.84 -6.30
C ALA A 82 -0.20 22.89 -5.98
N GLY A 83 0.91 23.10 -6.68
CA GLY A 83 2.12 22.29 -6.56
C GLY A 83 2.09 20.91 -7.24
N GLY A 84 1.00 20.54 -7.96
CA GLY A 84 0.96 19.20 -8.54
C GLY A 84 -0.34 18.82 -9.25
N ALA A 85 -0.79 17.61 -9.00
CA ALA A 85 -2.08 17.09 -9.48
C ALA A 85 -2.78 16.29 -8.38
N LEU A 86 -4.09 16.25 -8.44
CA LEU A 86 -4.95 15.38 -7.65
C LEU A 86 -5.44 14.23 -8.52
N LEU A 87 -5.16 13.00 -8.10
CA LEU A 87 -5.71 11.80 -8.72
C LEU A 87 -6.93 11.32 -7.93
N ARG A 88 -7.97 10.96 -8.64
CA ARG A 88 -9.12 10.24 -8.09
C ARG A 88 -9.26 8.93 -8.84
N LEU A 89 -9.32 7.83 -8.10
CA LEU A 89 -9.55 6.50 -8.66
C LEU A 89 -10.90 5.99 -8.21
N LYS A 90 -11.65 5.43 -9.16
CA LYS A 90 -12.81 4.58 -8.93
C LYS A 90 -12.57 3.24 -9.61
N HIS A 91 -12.76 2.15 -8.89
CA HIS A 91 -12.69 0.79 -9.40
C HIS A 91 -13.97 0.05 -8.97
N ASP A 92 -14.77 -0.41 -9.90
CA ASP A 92 -16.04 -1.12 -9.66
C ASP A 92 -15.82 -2.63 -9.45
N ALA A 93 -14.79 -2.98 -8.70
CA ALA A 93 -14.43 -4.36 -8.43
C ALA A 93 -15.55 -5.11 -7.69
N PRO A 94 -15.68 -6.45 -7.91
CA PRO A 94 -16.63 -7.27 -7.18
C PRO A 94 -16.31 -7.29 -5.68
N PRO A 95 -17.29 -7.59 -4.82
CA PRO A 95 -17.08 -7.74 -3.38
C PRO A 95 -15.89 -8.66 -3.08
N ARG A 96 -15.14 -8.30 -2.04
CA ARG A 96 -13.98 -9.07 -1.58
C ARG A 96 -14.45 -10.18 -0.65
N GLU A 97 -13.94 -11.39 -0.84
CA GLU A 97 -14.03 -12.46 0.13
C GLU A 97 -12.91 -12.37 1.17
N ARG A 98 -13.05 -13.11 2.27
CA ARG A 98 -12.03 -13.19 3.30
C ARG A 98 -10.76 -13.85 2.73
N GLY A 99 -9.62 -13.24 2.97
CA GLY A 99 -8.34 -13.70 2.45
C GLY A 99 -7.97 -13.14 1.07
N ASP A 100 -8.94 -12.61 0.33
CA ASP A 100 -8.68 -11.97 -0.94
C ASP A 100 -7.82 -10.70 -0.79
N LEU A 101 -6.98 -10.47 -1.77
CA LEU A 101 -6.25 -9.21 -1.91
C LEU A 101 -7.18 -8.00 -1.82
N SER A 102 -6.80 -7.03 -1.02
CA SER A 102 -7.44 -5.71 -0.98
C SER A 102 -6.98 -4.85 -2.17
N LEU A 103 -7.86 -4.67 -3.17
CA LEU A 103 -7.57 -3.75 -4.29
C LEU A 103 -7.41 -2.30 -3.83
N ALA A 104 -8.04 -1.90 -2.73
CA ALA A 104 -7.82 -0.59 -2.14
C ALA A 104 -6.36 -0.44 -1.65
N ASP A 105 -5.81 -1.45 -0.98
CA ASP A 105 -4.41 -1.45 -0.54
C ASP A 105 -3.45 -1.49 -1.73
N PHE A 106 -3.75 -2.30 -2.74
CA PHE A 106 -2.99 -2.35 -3.98
C PHE A 106 -2.93 -0.96 -4.66
N TRP A 107 -4.05 -0.29 -4.83
CA TRP A 107 -4.08 1.03 -5.48
C TRP A 107 -3.39 2.12 -4.65
N MET A 108 -3.57 2.10 -3.33
CA MET A 108 -2.88 3.04 -2.44
C MET A 108 -1.38 2.86 -2.48
N LEU A 109 -0.88 1.61 -2.47
CA LEU A 109 0.53 1.29 -2.64
C LEU A 109 1.05 1.75 -4.00
N SER A 110 0.30 1.46 -5.07
CA SER A 110 0.67 1.82 -6.43
C SER A 110 0.75 3.33 -6.63
N PHE A 111 -0.21 4.10 -6.11
CA PHE A 111 -0.17 5.56 -6.22
C PHE A 111 0.89 6.21 -5.35
N GLU A 112 1.27 5.61 -4.23
CA GLU A 112 2.43 6.06 -3.48
C GLU A 112 3.73 5.82 -4.27
N ASN A 113 3.85 4.67 -4.95
CA ASN A 113 4.97 4.41 -5.86
C ASN A 113 4.99 5.40 -7.03
N LEU A 114 3.84 5.73 -7.63
CA LEU A 114 3.75 6.76 -8.67
C LEU A 114 4.21 8.12 -8.15
N ARG A 115 3.78 8.52 -6.94
CA ARG A 115 4.19 9.79 -6.34
C ARG A 115 5.70 9.87 -6.12
N ARG A 116 6.30 8.80 -5.59
CA ARG A 116 7.75 8.69 -5.40
C ARG A 116 8.51 8.71 -6.72
N PHE A 117 8.04 7.94 -7.70
CA PHE A 117 8.63 7.93 -9.04
C PHE A 117 8.64 9.32 -9.68
N LEU A 118 7.52 10.06 -9.59
CA LEU A 118 7.40 11.41 -10.16
C LEU A 118 8.19 12.48 -9.38
N ARG A 119 8.45 12.27 -8.09
CA ARG A 119 9.21 13.20 -7.24
C ARG A 119 10.71 13.08 -7.46
N ASP A 120 11.24 11.88 -7.40
CA ASP A 120 12.68 11.59 -7.32
C ASP A 120 13.15 10.39 -8.13
N GLY A 121 12.28 9.75 -8.91
CA GLY A 121 12.60 8.53 -9.66
C GLY A 121 12.83 7.30 -8.77
N ALA A 122 12.37 7.33 -7.51
CA ALA A 122 12.61 6.25 -6.56
C ALA A 122 12.06 4.91 -7.06
N ALA A 123 12.82 3.84 -6.81
CA ALA A 123 12.40 2.49 -7.10
C ALA A 123 11.09 2.13 -6.39
N PRO A 124 10.14 1.47 -7.06
CA PRO A 124 8.87 1.11 -6.47
C PRO A 124 9.03 -0.02 -5.44
N LEU A 125 8.20 0.02 -4.39
CA LEU A 125 7.99 -1.08 -3.47
C LEU A 125 6.74 -1.83 -3.92
N ARG A 126 6.90 -3.07 -4.40
CA ARG A 126 5.83 -3.86 -5.01
C ARG A 126 5.74 -5.24 -4.39
N CYS A 127 4.53 -5.77 -4.25
CA CYS A 127 4.32 -7.16 -3.89
C CYS A 127 4.53 -8.07 -5.11
N ASP A 128 5.06 -9.26 -4.86
CA ASP A 128 5.08 -10.35 -5.85
C ASP A 128 3.80 -11.19 -5.68
N TYR A 129 2.85 -11.06 -6.60
CA TYR A 129 1.57 -11.77 -6.57
C TYR A 129 1.61 -13.17 -7.19
N THR A 130 2.76 -13.67 -7.61
CA THR A 130 2.92 -15.05 -8.12
C THR A 130 3.04 -16.07 -7.01
N SER A 131 3.31 -15.65 -5.78
CA SER A 131 3.35 -16.49 -4.59
C SER A 131 2.43 -15.93 -3.50
N ILE A 132 1.63 -16.79 -2.89
CA ILE A 132 0.76 -16.44 -1.77
C ILE A 132 1.45 -16.87 -0.47
N PRO A 133 1.73 -15.96 0.47
CA PRO A 133 2.31 -16.35 1.75
C PRO A 133 1.27 -17.08 2.61
N HIS A 134 1.71 -18.14 3.30
CA HIS A 134 0.89 -18.92 4.22
C HIS A 134 1.34 -18.69 5.65
N ASP A 135 0.39 -18.44 6.57
CA ASP A 135 0.59 -18.26 8.01
C ASP A 135 1.45 -17.05 8.44
N VAL A 136 2.32 -16.55 7.60
CA VAL A 136 3.26 -15.48 7.96
C VAL A 136 3.40 -14.45 6.85
N VAL A 137 3.46 -13.18 7.24
CA VAL A 137 3.91 -12.06 6.40
C VAL A 137 5.26 -11.59 6.95
N GLU A 138 6.27 -11.60 6.11
CA GLU A 138 7.61 -11.07 6.40
C GLU A 138 7.95 -9.97 5.41
N LEU A 139 8.33 -8.80 5.92
CA LEU A 139 8.69 -7.65 5.12
C LEU A 139 9.87 -6.91 5.74
N ASP A 140 10.77 -6.45 4.89
CA ASP A 140 11.89 -5.60 5.25
C ASP A 140 11.86 -4.28 4.48
N LEU A 141 12.24 -3.20 5.13
CA LEU A 141 12.34 -1.89 4.52
C LEU A 141 13.49 -1.08 5.15
N GLU A 142 14.20 -0.31 4.33
CA GLU A 142 15.14 0.70 4.81
C GLU A 142 14.48 2.08 4.87
N ILE A 143 14.69 2.78 5.99
CA ILE A 143 14.20 4.12 6.25
C ILE A 143 15.41 5.02 6.55
N GLU A 144 15.50 6.17 5.90
CA GLU A 144 16.51 7.19 6.14
C GLU A 144 16.15 7.99 7.41
N ALA A 145 16.20 7.30 8.55
CA ALA A 145 15.94 7.83 9.87
C ALA A 145 16.68 6.97 10.91
N SER A 146 16.96 7.54 12.08
CA SER A 146 17.58 6.81 13.18
C SER A 146 16.64 5.75 13.77
N ARG A 147 17.19 4.73 14.42
CA ARG A 147 16.38 3.72 15.14
C ARG A 147 15.45 4.33 16.17
N GLU A 148 15.87 5.40 16.83
CA GLU A 148 15.04 6.16 17.78
C GLU A 148 13.83 6.79 17.08
N GLU A 149 14.03 7.46 15.95
CA GLU A 149 12.94 8.07 15.17
C GLU A 149 11.97 7.02 14.63
N VAL A 150 12.47 5.88 14.10
CA VAL A 150 11.64 4.79 13.63
C VAL A 150 10.87 4.17 14.80
N PHE A 151 11.50 3.94 15.94
CA PHE A 151 10.83 3.41 17.14
C PHE A 151 9.73 4.36 17.65
N ARG A 152 9.99 5.66 17.64
CA ARG A 152 8.94 6.66 17.93
C ARG A 152 7.82 6.61 16.89
N GLY A 153 8.13 6.34 15.63
CA GLY A 153 7.13 6.10 14.59
C GLY A 153 6.17 4.95 14.91
N LEU A 154 6.63 3.97 15.69
CA LEU A 154 5.84 2.82 16.15
C LEU A 154 5.14 3.06 17.50
N THR A 155 5.53 4.06 18.30
CA THR A 155 5.08 4.19 19.69
C THR A 155 4.50 5.56 20.06
N ASP A 156 4.76 6.62 19.28
CA ASP A 156 4.17 7.95 19.50
C ASP A 156 2.82 8.04 18.77
N GLU A 157 1.75 8.28 19.51
CA GLU A 157 0.37 8.37 18.98
C GLU A 157 0.22 9.41 17.87
N ARG A 158 0.92 10.55 17.95
CA ARG A 158 0.84 11.60 16.93
C ARG A 158 1.43 11.11 15.60
N ILE A 159 2.53 10.35 15.65
CA ILE A 159 3.17 9.80 14.46
C ILE A 159 2.35 8.61 13.93
N LEU A 160 1.88 7.70 14.80
CA LEU A 160 0.98 6.61 14.42
C LEU A 160 -0.28 7.11 13.70
N ASN A 161 -0.88 8.18 14.19
CA ASN A 161 -2.08 8.78 13.59
C ASN A 161 -1.82 9.33 12.18
N ARG A 162 -0.59 9.67 11.85
CA ARG A 162 -0.23 10.14 10.51
C ARG A 162 -0.18 9.01 9.48
N TRP A 163 0.39 7.85 9.83
CA TRP A 163 0.63 6.80 8.84
C TRP A 163 -0.32 5.61 8.93
N ILE A 164 -0.82 5.21 10.09
CA ILE A 164 -1.66 4.01 10.23
C ILE A 164 -2.97 4.23 10.98
N ALA A 165 -2.96 4.90 12.11
CA ALA A 165 -4.08 4.88 13.06
C ALA A 165 -5.20 5.90 12.78
N ALA A 166 -4.94 6.90 11.93
CA ALA A 166 -5.98 7.82 11.46
C ALA A 166 -6.69 8.68 12.52
N GLY A 167 -6.06 8.92 13.65
CA GLY A 167 -6.65 9.68 14.76
C GLY A 167 -7.16 8.82 15.91
N SER A 168 -7.03 7.48 15.81
CA SER A 168 -7.53 6.53 16.83
C SER A 168 -6.44 5.82 17.64
N ALA A 169 -5.17 6.26 17.55
CA ALA A 169 -4.09 5.67 18.34
C ALA A 169 -4.30 5.86 19.85
N ASP A 170 -4.17 4.77 20.60
CA ASP A 170 -4.14 4.71 22.07
C ASP A 170 -2.99 3.77 22.47
N VAL A 171 -1.86 4.35 22.88
CA VAL A 171 -0.62 3.62 23.09
C VAL A 171 -0.01 3.92 24.46
N GLU A 172 0.19 2.88 25.24
CA GLU A 172 0.97 2.87 26.47
C GLU A 172 2.25 2.05 26.22
N PRO A 173 3.40 2.69 25.90
CA PRO A 173 4.59 1.99 25.40
C PRO A 173 5.38 1.26 26.49
N THR A 174 4.69 0.32 27.17
CA THR A 174 5.23 -0.54 28.23
C THR A 174 4.82 -1.99 28.00
N LEU A 175 5.54 -2.94 28.59
CA LEU A 175 5.17 -4.36 28.52
C LEU A 175 3.75 -4.58 29.10
N GLY A 176 2.88 -5.20 28.32
CA GLY A 176 1.46 -5.41 28.66
C GLY A 176 0.58 -4.19 28.47
N GLY A 177 1.15 -3.03 28.14
CA GLY A 177 0.43 -1.78 27.91
C GLY A 177 -0.47 -1.84 26.66
N ARG A 178 -1.43 -0.92 26.59
CA ARG A 178 -2.33 -0.80 25.44
C ARG A 178 -1.54 -0.43 24.19
N TYR A 179 -1.96 -1.06 23.09
CA TYR A 179 -1.46 -0.72 21.77
C TYR A 179 -2.62 -0.88 20.79
N ARG A 180 -3.41 0.17 20.56
CA ARG A 180 -4.71 0.08 19.91
C ARG A 180 -4.89 1.17 18.85
N TYR A 181 -5.57 0.79 17.77
CA TYR A 181 -6.17 1.66 16.77
C TYR A 181 -7.25 0.87 15.98
N TRP A 182 -8.05 1.54 15.16
CA TRP A 182 -9.13 0.97 14.35
C TRP A 182 -10.31 0.33 15.12
N ASP A 183 -10.77 0.99 16.19
CA ASP A 183 -12.01 0.63 16.91
C ASP A 183 -12.17 -0.87 17.25
N GLY A 184 -11.15 -1.46 17.86
CA GLY A 184 -11.16 -2.87 18.28
C GLY A 184 -10.71 -3.87 17.22
N GLN A 185 -10.30 -3.40 16.05
CA GLN A 185 -9.57 -4.18 15.07
C GLN A 185 -8.07 -3.85 15.16
N GLY A 186 -7.21 -4.78 14.71
CA GLY A 186 -5.76 -4.54 14.70
C GLY A 186 -5.09 -4.88 16.04
N PRO A 187 -4.10 -4.08 16.48
CA PRO A 187 -3.31 -4.42 17.65
C PRO A 187 -4.10 -4.20 18.95
N ILE A 188 -3.71 -4.94 20.01
CA ILE A 188 -4.41 -4.96 21.29
C ILE A 188 -3.50 -4.51 22.43
N LYS A 189 -2.36 -5.19 22.60
CA LYS A 189 -1.42 -4.96 23.70
C LYS A 189 0.02 -5.29 23.31
N ILE A 190 0.96 -4.67 24.00
CA ILE A 190 2.39 -4.91 23.81
C ILE A 190 2.79 -6.23 24.52
N LEU A 191 3.38 -7.13 23.74
CA LEU A 191 3.89 -8.42 24.21
C LEU A 191 5.39 -8.38 24.50
N SER A 192 6.14 -7.53 23.83
CA SER A 192 7.57 -7.31 24.05
C SER A 192 7.93 -5.91 23.57
N ILE A 193 8.80 -5.25 24.31
CA ILE A 193 9.31 -3.93 23.97
C ILE A 193 10.76 -3.81 24.44
N VAL A 194 11.65 -3.48 23.48
CA VAL A 194 13.03 -3.11 23.71
C VAL A 194 13.26 -1.77 22.97
N PRO A 195 13.44 -0.67 23.66
CA PRO A 195 13.56 0.65 23.05
C PRO A 195 14.58 0.68 21.91
N ASN A 196 14.18 1.24 20.78
CA ASN A 196 14.98 1.38 19.55
C ASN A 196 15.45 0.08 18.89
N GLU A 197 14.92 -1.09 19.32
CA GLU A 197 15.33 -2.39 18.80
C GLU A 197 14.14 -3.29 18.42
N LYS A 198 13.14 -3.38 19.30
CA LYS A 198 12.04 -4.34 19.11
C LYS A 198 10.73 -3.88 19.71
N LEU A 199 9.63 -4.14 19.00
CA LEU A 199 8.26 -4.04 19.48
C LEU A 199 7.49 -5.27 18.99
N SER A 200 6.76 -5.96 19.89
CA SER A 200 5.80 -6.99 19.48
C SER A 200 4.46 -6.72 20.13
N CYS A 201 3.38 -6.95 19.40
CA CYS A 201 2.01 -6.79 19.91
C CYS A 201 1.12 -7.94 19.47
N SER A 202 0.10 -8.22 20.26
CA SER A 202 -1.00 -9.09 19.84
C SER A 202 -1.92 -8.33 18.89
N TRP A 203 -2.51 -9.06 17.95
CA TRP A 203 -3.32 -8.51 16.88
C TRP A 203 -4.58 -9.35 16.67
N LYS A 204 -5.72 -8.68 16.47
CA LYS A 204 -7.00 -9.33 16.17
C LYS A 204 -7.68 -8.58 15.03
N TYR A 205 -8.10 -9.30 14.00
CA TYR A 205 -8.79 -8.71 12.87
C TYR A 205 -9.94 -9.62 12.41
N GLY A 206 -11.16 -9.11 12.46
CA GLY A 206 -12.35 -9.87 12.08
C GLY A 206 -12.45 -11.21 12.82
N GLU A 207 -12.68 -12.27 12.05
CA GLU A 207 -12.82 -13.65 12.53
C GLU A 207 -11.49 -14.41 12.65
N ASP A 208 -10.36 -13.78 12.26
CA ASP A 208 -9.04 -14.42 12.39
C ASP A 208 -8.72 -14.75 13.85
N PRO A 209 -7.89 -15.76 14.15
CA PRO A 209 -7.36 -15.98 15.49
C PRO A 209 -6.57 -14.74 15.97
N GLU A 210 -6.28 -14.67 17.28
CA GLU A 210 -5.32 -13.69 17.75
C GLU A 210 -3.93 -14.05 17.22
N THR A 211 -3.30 -13.11 16.55
CA THR A 211 -2.02 -13.23 15.87
C THR A 211 -0.97 -12.34 16.53
N VAL A 212 0.28 -12.40 16.07
CA VAL A 212 1.38 -11.60 16.61
C VAL A 212 2.07 -10.81 15.51
N VAL A 213 2.19 -9.51 15.73
CA VAL A 213 3.03 -8.62 14.92
C VAL A 213 4.31 -8.30 15.68
N SER A 214 5.45 -8.48 15.05
CA SER A 214 6.76 -8.15 15.59
C SER A 214 7.51 -7.23 14.66
N TRP A 215 8.07 -6.17 15.21
CA TRP A 215 8.95 -5.23 14.56
C TRP A 215 10.36 -5.38 15.14
N THR A 216 11.37 -5.43 14.28
CA THR A 216 12.78 -5.41 14.68
C THR A 216 13.50 -4.31 13.92
N LEU A 217 14.32 -3.52 14.63
CA LEU A 217 15.07 -2.40 14.09
C LEU A 217 16.56 -2.71 14.16
N SER A 218 17.26 -2.51 13.05
CA SER A 218 18.71 -2.64 12.95
C SER A 218 19.27 -1.50 12.09
N GLY A 219 20.58 -1.30 12.11
CA GLY A 219 21.23 -0.25 11.36
C GLY A 219 21.88 0.82 12.26
N SER A 220 22.51 1.82 11.64
CA SER A 220 23.27 2.91 12.28
C SER A 220 23.28 4.15 11.40
N GLU A 221 23.77 5.26 11.93
CA GLU A 221 24.09 6.49 11.20
C GLU A 221 22.90 7.09 10.41
N GLY A 222 21.72 7.15 11.03
CA GLY A 222 20.56 7.78 10.41
C GLY A 222 19.85 6.92 9.35
N ARG A 223 20.23 5.64 9.22
CA ARG A 223 19.55 4.67 8.37
C ARG A 223 19.14 3.45 9.18
N THR A 224 17.88 3.09 9.13
CA THR A 224 17.32 1.94 9.86
C THR A 224 16.70 0.95 8.90
N ARG A 225 17.08 -0.32 9.04
CA ARG A 225 16.32 -1.44 8.50
C ARG A 225 15.24 -1.82 9.52
N ILE A 226 13.99 -1.77 9.11
CA ILE A 226 12.84 -2.24 9.85
C ILE A 226 12.35 -3.55 9.24
N SER A 227 12.26 -4.58 10.07
CA SER A 227 11.73 -5.89 9.70
C SER A 227 10.40 -6.09 10.42
N LEU A 228 9.37 -6.49 9.68
CA LEU A 228 8.06 -6.87 10.19
C LEU A 228 7.84 -8.35 10.00
N VAL A 229 7.38 -9.02 11.05
CA VAL A 229 6.85 -10.39 10.99
C VAL A 229 5.45 -10.38 11.60
N HIS A 230 4.44 -10.79 10.83
CA HIS A 230 3.08 -11.00 11.31
C HIS A 230 2.71 -12.46 11.11
N SER A 231 2.45 -13.21 12.17
CA SER A 231 2.33 -14.66 12.14
C SER A 231 1.19 -15.17 13.02
N GLY A 232 0.80 -16.44 12.79
CA GLY A 232 -0.22 -17.13 13.58
C GLY A 232 -1.60 -17.16 12.94
N PHE A 233 -1.71 -17.00 11.62
CA PHE A 233 -2.98 -16.96 10.91
C PHE A 233 -3.57 -18.35 10.64
N GLY A 234 -2.73 -19.36 10.39
CA GLY A 234 -3.15 -20.70 9.97
C GLY A 234 -3.85 -20.74 8.61
N ARG A 235 -3.65 -19.73 7.78
CA ARG A 235 -4.23 -19.58 6.43
C ARG A 235 -3.33 -18.77 5.51
N ASP A 236 -3.72 -18.68 4.24
CA ASP A 236 -3.10 -17.76 3.28
C ASP A 236 -3.37 -16.30 3.67
N VAL A 237 -2.37 -15.43 3.50
CA VAL A 237 -2.36 -14.07 4.05
C VAL A 237 -2.05 -13.00 3.00
N GLU A 238 -2.50 -13.20 1.78
CA GLU A 238 -2.35 -12.22 0.69
C GLU A 238 -2.98 -10.87 1.02
N ASP A 239 -4.11 -10.90 1.72
CA ASP A 239 -4.82 -9.71 2.19
C ASP A 239 -3.98 -8.84 3.15
N PHE A 240 -3.11 -9.45 3.95
CA PHE A 240 -2.26 -8.72 4.90
C PHE A 240 -0.95 -8.23 4.27
N ARG A 241 -0.35 -8.99 3.34
CA ARG A 241 0.95 -8.65 2.76
C ARG A 241 0.97 -7.27 2.09
N THR A 242 0.01 -7.02 1.19
CA THR A 242 -0.10 -5.73 0.49
C THR A 242 -0.43 -4.59 1.45
N GLY A 243 -1.34 -4.84 2.42
CA GLY A 243 -1.68 -3.87 3.46
C GLY A 243 -0.47 -3.47 4.31
N TRP A 244 0.33 -4.44 4.74
CA TRP A 244 1.54 -4.17 5.51
C TRP A 244 2.60 -3.43 4.69
N LEU A 245 2.86 -3.83 3.44
CA LEU A 245 3.83 -3.13 2.60
C LEU A 245 3.43 -1.67 2.38
N ARG A 246 2.14 -1.40 2.15
CA ARG A 246 1.59 -0.05 2.05
C ARG A 246 1.81 0.74 3.35
N HIS A 247 1.50 0.14 4.50
CA HIS A 247 1.68 0.81 5.79
C HIS A 247 3.15 1.07 6.11
N MET A 248 4.05 0.15 5.84
CA MET A 248 5.49 0.36 6.01
C MET A 248 6.01 1.47 5.09
N LEU A 249 5.53 1.53 3.85
CA LEU A 249 5.87 2.64 2.95
C LEU A 249 5.36 3.98 3.49
N TRP A 250 4.16 4.02 4.06
CA TRP A 250 3.63 5.24 4.67
C TRP A 250 4.40 5.66 5.93
N LEU A 251 4.88 4.73 6.75
CA LEU A 251 5.80 5.02 7.86
C LEU A 251 7.08 5.66 7.32
N LYS A 252 7.69 5.05 6.29
CA LYS A 252 8.88 5.58 5.61
C LYS A 252 8.65 7.02 5.14
N GLU A 253 7.61 7.26 4.37
CA GLU A 253 7.31 8.60 3.86
C GLU A 253 7.00 9.60 4.99
N THR A 254 6.33 9.16 6.07
CA THR A 254 6.06 10.00 7.24
C THR A 254 7.34 10.49 7.90
N LEU A 255 8.33 9.62 8.03
CA LEU A 255 9.60 9.94 8.68
C LEU A 255 10.54 10.73 7.76
N GLU A 256 10.63 10.35 6.50
CA GLU A 256 11.56 10.98 5.54
C GLU A 256 11.06 12.31 4.98
N GLN A 257 9.76 12.48 4.78
CA GLN A 257 9.15 13.68 4.21
C GLN A 257 8.54 14.62 5.26
N GLY A 258 8.40 14.16 6.49
CA GLY A 258 7.83 14.97 7.57
C GLY A 258 6.46 15.56 7.22
N GLU A 259 6.24 16.83 7.54
CA GLU A 259 4.94 17.53 7.32
C GLU A 259 4.56 17.70 5.85
N SER A 260 5.49 17.53 4.91
CA SER A 260 5.21 17.61 3.48
C SER A 260 4.43 16.40 2.94
N TRP A 261 4.42 15.29 3.70
CA TRP A 261 3.67 14.09 3.35
C TRP A 261 2.34 13.98 4.10
N SER A 262 1.31 13.61 3.36
CA SER A 262 0.04 13.19 3.92
C SER A 262 -0.45 11.93 3.21
N ARG A 263 -1.06 11.03 3.99
CA ARG A 263 -1.58 9.79 3.41
C ARG A 263 -2.72 10.06 2.45
N PRO A 264 -2.93 9.17 1.44
CA PRO A 264 -4.09 9.20 0.59
C PRO A 264 -5.40 9.08 1.40
N VAL A 265 -6.43 9.75 0.94
CA VAL A 265 -7.77 9.67 1.54
C VAL A 265 -8.61 8.68 0.73
N LEU A 266 -9.12 7.64 1.38
CA LEU A 266 -10.20 6.84 0.81
C LEU A 266 -11.48 7.67 0.90
N ALA A 267 -12.05 8.05 -0.25
CA ALA A 267 -13.42 8.51 -0.27
C ALA A 267 -14.30 7.30 0.07
N THR A 268 -14.98 7.34 1.21
CA THR A 268 -16.05 6.38 1.52
C THR A 268 -17.18 6.64 0.52
N THR A 269 -17.20 5.92 -0.59
CA THR A 269 -18.44 5.65 -1.29
C THR A 269 -19.22 4.73 -0.37
N ASP A 270 -20.39 5.17 0.07
CA ASP A 270 -21.32 4.38 0.88
C ASP A 270 -21.45 2.95 0.32
N CYS A 271 -20.74 2.01 0.92
CA CYS A 271 -21.10 0.60 0.84
C CYS A 271 -22.15 0.38 1.96
N ARG A 272 -23.33 1.03 1.77
CA ARG A 272 -24.55 0.60 2.44
C ARG A 272 -25.24 -0.36 1.48
N ALA A 273 -25.13 -1.63 1.73
CA ALA A 273 -26.17 -2.64 1.54
C ALA A 273 -25.63 -3.98 2.06
#